data_b89f71a4baa3e9e0fab4a230d745c744
#
_entry.id   b89f71a4baa3e9e0fab4a230d745c744
#
_cell.length_a   1.000
_cell.length_b   1.000
_cell.length_c   1.000
_cell.angle_alpha   90.00
_cell.angle_beta   90.00
_cell.angle_gamma   90.00
#
_symmetry.space_group_name_H-M   'P 1'
#
loop_
_entity.id
_entity.type
_entity.pdbx_description
1 polymer ?
#
loop_
_entity_poly.entity_id
_entity_poly.type
_entity_poly.pdbx_seq_one_letter_code
_entity_poly.pdbx_strand_id
1 'polypeptide(L)'
;MKETLILAIESSCDETSAAVIQNGNTILSNIVASQIKSHMRFGGVVPEIASRHHVEQITQVIDEALAKAGKTLDDMDAIAVTYGPGLVGALLIGISAAKALALASGKPLIAVNHMAGHIYANQLVEPLQFPLMALVVSGGHTELVYMPEDGEFQIIGETRDDAAGEAYDKIGRILNLPYPGGKKMDELAHLGQDTYDFPRAMIHEDHFDFSFSGLKSAVINRVHNAKQKGEEIIPEDLAASFQASVVEVLVEKTRRAIEAYPVKQFVLAGGVAANKGLRTAMTKMMEEHYPAVTFSIPPLSLCGDNAAMIGAAAYTKYMQKDFANMDLNAIPGLELGDE
;
A
#
# COMPACT_ATOMS: atom_id res chain seq x y z
N MET A 1 -11.48 -18.03 24.28
CA MET A 1 -11.18 -18.60 22.95
C MET A 1 -9.68 -18.88 22.91
N LYS A 2 -9.23 -19.93 22.22
CA LYS A 2 -7.81 -20.18 22.02
C LYS A 2 -7.23 -19.01 21.21
N GLU A 3 -6.07 -18.50 21.61
CA GLU A 3 -5.35 -17.49 20.83
C GLU A 3 -4.88 -18.10 19.50
N THR A 4 -5.07 -17.38 18.42
CA THR A 4 -4.63 -17.78 17.07
C THR A 4 -3.38 -17.01 16.72
N LEU A 5 -2.29 -17.71 16.36
CA LEU A 5 -1.01 -17.14 15.96
C LEU A 5 -0.73 -17.42 14.48
N ILE A 6 -0.49 -16.38 13.73
CA ILE A 6 -0.17 -16.48 12.28
C ILE A 6 1.22 -15.91 12.05
N LEU A 7 2.10 -16.70 11.44
CA LEU A 7 3.35 -16.22 10.86
C LEU A 7 3.08 -15.75 9.44
N ALA A 8 3.26 -14.48 9.18
CA ALA A 8 3.03 -13.86 7.90
C ALA A 8 4.34 -13.47 7.21
N ILE A 9 4.38 -13.58 5.89
CA ILE A 9 5.54 -13.28 5.04
C ILE A 9 5.10 -12.35 3.91
N GLU A 10 5.86 -11.26 3.72
CA GLU A 10 5.69 -10.29 2.63
C GLU A 10 7.01 -10.16 1.86
N SER A 11 6.93 -10.32 0.53
CA SER A 11 8.08 -10.15 -0.37
C SER A 11 7.69 -9.71 -1.78
N SER A 12 6.56 -8.99 -1.91
CA SER A 12 5.99 -8.66 -3.25
C SER A 12 6.81 -7.68 -4.08
N CYS A 13 7.65 -6.84 -3.44
CA CYS A 13 8.41 -5.79 -4.12
C CYS A 13 9.86 -5.68 -3.60
N ASP A 14 10.18 -4.67 -2.81
CA ASP A 14 11.54 -4.40 -2.32
C ASP A 14 11.65 -4.42 -0.78
N GLU A 15 10.65 -4.91 -0.08
CA GLU A 15 10.68 -5.23 1.34
C GLU A 15 10.62 -6.73 1.56
N THR A 16 11.60 -7.29 2.30
CA THR A 16 11.52 -8.64 2.87
C THR A 16 10.99 -8.51 4.29
N SER A 17 9.80 -9.03 4.55
CA SER A 17 9.20 -8.88 5.87
C SER A 17 8.62 -10.19 6.39
N ALA A 18 8.70 -10.37 7.72
CA ALA A 18 7.98 -11.42 8.44
C ALA A 18 7.41 -10.86 9.75
N ALA A 19 6.23 -11.34 10.13
CA ALA A 19 5.52 -10.89 11.33
C ALA A 19 4.81 -12.06 12.01
N VAL A 20 4.68 -11.98 13.32
CA VAL A 20 3.80 -12.86 14.11
C VAL A 20 2.62 -12.04 14.59
N ILE A 21 1.42 -12.42 14.14
CA ILE A 21 0.18 -11.73 14.45
C ILE A 21 -0.72 -12.63 15.28
N GLN A 22 -1.23 -12.08 16.39
CA GLN A 22 -2.17 -12.75 17.27
C GLN A 22 -3.60 -12.23 17.02
N ASN A 23 -4.53 -13.14 16.81
CA ASN A 23 -5.96 -12.86 16.63
C ASN A 23 -6.29 -11.81 15.55
N GLY A 24 -5.41 -11.65 14.54
CA GLY A 24 -5.59 -10.75 13.42
C GLY A 24 -5.43 -9.25 13.73
N ASN A 25 -5.16 -8.87 14.97
CA ASN A 25 -5.11 -7.46 15.38
C ASN A 25 -3.95 -7.09 16.30
N THR A 26 -3.25 -8.07 16.85
CA THR A 26 -2.15 -7.81 17.78
C THR A 26 -0.82 -8.20 17.17
N ILE A 27 0.07 -7.22 17.02
CA ILE A 27 1.41 -7.42 16.49
C ILE A 27 2.32 -7.91 17.60
N LEU A 28 2.75 -9.18 17.59
CA LEU A 28 3.78 -9.69 18.49
C LEU A 28 5.19 -9.38 17.97
N SER A 29 5.36 -9.42 16.65
CA SER A 29 6.57 -8.97 15.96
C SER A 29 6.24 -8.53 14.54
N ASN A 30 7.03 -7.59 14.02
CA ASN A 30 7.01 -7.20 12.61
C ASN A 30 8.44 -6.77 12.25
N ILE A 31 9.10 -7.53 11.41
CA ILE A 31 10.47 -7.31 10.94
C ILE A 31 10.41 -6.94 9.48
N VAL A 32 11.04 -5.83 9.11
CA VAL A 32 11.10 -5.34 7.73
C VAL A 32 12.55 -5.07 7.36
N ALA A 33 13.05 -5.78 6.36
CA ALA A 33 14.34 -5.55 5.73
C ALA A 33 14.12 -4.87 4.38
N SER A 34 14.27 -3.53 4.35
CA SER A 34 14.06 -2.73 3.15
C SER A 34 15.30 -2.66 2.27
N GLN A 35 15.07 -2.78 0.97
CA GLN A 35 16.09 -2.73 -0.08
C GLN A 35 16.23 -1.34 -0.71
N ILE A 36 15.55 -0.32 -0.20
CA ILE A 36 15.54 1.05 -0.75
C ILE A 36 16.96 1.55 -1.06
N LYS A 37 17.92 1.32 -0.13
CA LYS A 37 19.32 1.75 -0.33
C LYS A 37 19.98 1.13 -1.56
N SER A 38 19.64 -0.12 -1.88
CA SER A 38 20.16 -0.81 -3.07
C SER A 38 19.55 -0.28 -4.36
N HIS A 39 18.28 0.15 -4.31
CA HIS A 39 17.53 0.62 -5.47
C HIS A 39 17.71 2.12 -5.75
N MET A 40 18.07 2.93 -4.76
CA MET A 40 18.29 4.39 -4.90
C MET A 40 19.20 4.74 -6.09
N ARG A 41 20.29 4.00 -6.29
CA ARG A 41 21.27 4.24 -7.39
C ARG A 41 20.68 4.03 -8.78
N PHE A 42 19.57 3.28 -8.89
CA PHE A 42 18.86 3.04 -10.16
C PHE A 42 17.67 3.97 -10.34
N GLY A 43 17.29 4.70 -9.30
CA GLY A 43 16.12 5.57 -9.30
C GLY A 43 14.79 4.83 -9.31
N GLY A 44 14.76 3.56 -8.90
CA GLY A 44 13.56 2.72 -8.82
C GLY A 44 13.92 1.26 -8.60
N VAL A 45 12.92 0.43 -8.31
CA VAL A 45 13.11 -1.00 -8.05
C VAL A 45 13.57 -1.72 -9.32
N VAL A 46 14.59 -2.57 -9.17
CA VAL A 46 15.10 -3.48 -10.21
C VAL A 46 14.69 -4.90 -9.82
N PRO A 47 13.76 -5.54 -10.54
CA PRO A 47 13.15 -6.82 -10.12
C PRO A 47 14.15 -7.95 -9.84
N GLU A 48 15.18 -8.09 -10.68
CA GLU A 48 16.21 -9.12 -10.48
C GLU A 48 17.05 -8.90 -9.23
N ILE A 49 17.34 -7.63 -8.89
CA ILE A 49 18.08 -7.28 -7.69
C ILE A 49 17.21 -7.52 -6.47
N ALA A 50 15.92 -7.14 -6.54
CA ALA A 50 14.96 -7.39 -5.47
C ALA A 50 14.88 -8.88 -5.13
N SER A 51 14.71 -9.74 -6.14
CA SER A 51 14.64 -11.19 -5.95
C SER A 51 15.88 -11.76 -5.25
N ARG A 52 17.08 -11.32 -5.61
CA ARG A 52 18.33 -11.77 -4.97
C ARG A 52 18.41 -11.36 -3.51
N HIS A 53 18.04 -10.13 -3.18
CA HIS A 53 18.00 -9.67 -1.79
C HIS A 53 17.00 -10.46 -0.95
N HIS A 54 15.83 -10.80 -1.50
CA HIS A 54 14.87 -11.65 -0.79
C HIS A 54 15.47 -13.01 -0.44
N VAL A 55 16.17 -13.66 -1.37
CA VAL A 55 16.85 -14.95 -1.11
C VAL A 55 17.85 -14.84 0.05
N GLU A 56 18.62 -13.76 0.10
CA GLU A 56 19.64 -13.55 1.12
C GLU A 56 19.05 -13.27 2.51
N GLN A 57 17.85 -12.69 2.59
CA GLN A 57 17.29 -12.14 3.82
C GLN A 57 16.14 -12.95 4.41
N ILE A 58 15.41 -13.72 3.60
CA ILE A 58 14.12 -14.31 4.00
C ILE A 58 14.21 -15.17 5.26
N THR A 59 15.22 -16.03 5.38
CA THR A 59 15.38 -16.89 6.55
C THR A 59 15.71 -16.11 7.82
N GLN A 60 16.58 -15.11 7.69
CA GLN A 60 16.99 -14.26 8.81
C GLN A 60 15.81 -13.44 9.35
N VAL A 61 15.00 -12.88 8.45
CA VAL A 61 13.83 -12.07 8.79
C VAL A 61 12.75 -12.92 9.48
N ILE A 62 12.55 -14.16 9.02
CA ILE A 62 11.62 -15.10 9.66
C ILE A 62 12.10 -15.51 11.06
N ASP A 63 13.38 -15.88 11.20
CA ASP A 63 13.96 -16.26 12.49
C ASP A 63 13.89 -15.10 13.49
N GLU A 64 14.19 -13.89 13.06
CA GLU A 64 14.11 -12.68 13.89
C GLU A 64 12.66 -12.39 14.32
N ALA A 65 11.68 -12.56 13.41
CA ALA A 65 10.28 -12.35 13.72
C ALA A 65 9.79 -13.32 14.79
N LEU A 66 10.11 -14.61 14.68
CA LEU A 66 9.77 -15.62 15.68
C LEU A 66 10.47 -15.34 17.02
N ALA A 67 11.77 -15.05 17.00
CA ALA A 67 12.55 -14.75 18.22
C ALA A 67 12.02 -13.52 18.95
N LYS A 68 11.70 -12.44 18.22
CA LYS A 68 11.15 -11.21 18.79
C LYS A 68 9.77 -11.40 19.39
N ALA A 69 8.95 -12.28 18.79
CA ALA A 69 7.66 -12.67 19.34
C ALA A 69 7.79 -13.61 20.56
N GLY A 70 8.98 -14.15 20.85
CA GLY A 70 9.19 -15.19 21.87
C GLY A 70 8.45 -16.48 21.54
N LYS A 71 8.36 -16.81 20.25
CA LYS A 71 7.61 -17.96 19.72
C LYS A 71 8.51 -18.83 18.83
N THR A 72 8.04 -20.04 18.58
CA THR A 72 8.63 -20.99 17.64
C THR A 72 7.65 -21.27 16.52
N LEU A 73 8.09 -21.95 15.46
CA LEU A 73 7.21 -22.38 14.38
C LEU A 73 6.10 -23.32 14.85
N ASP A 74 6.36 -24.13 15.88
CA ASP A 74 5.38 -25.05 16.46
C ASP A 74 4.21 -24.34 17.13
N ASP A 75 4.44 -23.12 17.64
CA ASP A 75 3.41 -22.29 18.26
C ASP A 75 2.41 -21.68 17.27
N MET A 76 2.76 -21.65 15.99
CA MET A 76 1.91 -21.04 14.97
C MET A 76 0.70 -21.92 14.64
N ASP A 77 -0.43 -21.29 14.35
CA ASP A 77 -1.64 -21.96 13.88
C ASP A 77 -1.75 -21.97 12.34
N ALA A 78 -1.08 -21.03 11.66
CA ALA A 78 -1.02 -20.96 10.20
C ALA A 78 0.21 -20.19 9.73
N ILE A 79 0.57 -20.40 8.44
CA ILE A 79 1.59 -19.63 7.71
C ILE A 79 0.87 -18.87 6.59
N ALA A 80 1.05 -17.54 6.55
CA ALA A 80 0.47 -16.67 5.54
C ALA A 80 1.55 -16.08 4.64
N VAL A 81 1.22 -15.86 3.38
CA VAL A 81 2.15 -15.27 2.42
C VAL A 81 1.43 -14.46 1.36
N THR A 82 2.04 -13.36 0.96
CA THR A 82 1.60 -12.60 -0.21
C THR A 82 1.88 -13.39 -1.48
N TYR A 83 0.84 -13.61 -2.32
CA TYR A 83 0.99 -14.33 -3.57
C TYR A 83 0.75 -13.46 -4.82
N GLY A 84 0.32 -12.23 -4.63
CA GLY A 84 0.06 -11.21 -5.65
C GLY A 84 -0.76 -10.04 -5.10
N PRO A 85 -0.81 -8.93 -5.88
CA PRO A 85 0.08 -8.60 -6.97
C PRO A 85 1.51 -8.29 -6.53
N GLY A 86 2.46 -8.25 -7.50
CA GLY A 86 3.84 -7.90 -7.22
C GLY A 86 4.85 -8.42 -8.25
N LEU A 87 6.12 -8.28 -7.95
CA LEU A 87 7.22 -8.76 -8.80
C LEU A 87 7.32 -10.30 -8.71
N VAL A 88 7.17 -11.00 -9.84
CA VAL A 88 7.11 -12.47 -9.87
C VAL A 88 8.27 -13.14 -9.15
N GLY A 89 9.51 -12.69 -9.40
CA GLY A 89 10.70 -13.27 -8.77
C GLY A 89 10.73 -13.04 -7.25
N ALA A 90 10.27 -11.90 -6.79
CA ALA A 90 10.18 -11.55 -5.38
C ALA A 90 9.08 -12.38 -4.68
N LEU A 91 7.87 -12.41 -5.24
CA LEU A 91 6.75 -13.23 -4.73
C LEU A 91 7.12 -14.70 -4.56
N LEU A 92 7.82 -15.28 -5.57
CA LEU A 92 8.22 -16.70 -5.54
C LEU A 92 9.14 -17.04 -4.37
N ILE A 93 9.94 -16.10 -3.89
CA ILE A 93 10.82 -16.34 -2.72
C ILE A 93 9.99 -16.50 -1.45
N GLY A 94 9.07 -15.55 -1.19
CA GLY A 94 8.17 -15.63 -0.04
C GLY A 94 7.28 -16.88 -0.09
N ILE A 95 6.67 -17.18 -1.24
CA ILE A 95 5.83 -18.36 -1.45
C ILE A 95 6.61 -19.64 -1.19
N SER A 96 7.84 -19.75 -1.70
CA SER A 96 8.68 -20.94 -1.48
C SER A 96 9.03 -21.14 -0.01
N ALA A 97 9.37 -20.05 0.69
CA ALA A 97 9.64 -20.09 2.13
C ALA A 97 8.38 -20.49 2.92
N ALA A 98 7.24 -19.88 2.63
CA ALA A 98 5.97 -20.19 3.31
C ALA A 98 5.53 -21.65 3.10
N LYS A 99 5.64 -22.16 1.87
CA LYS A 99 5.36 -23.57 1.55
C LYS A 99 6.27 -24.54 2.32
N ALA A 100 7.57 -24.23 2.38
CA ALA A 100 8.53 -25.07 3.10
C ALA A 100 8.19 -25.11 4.59
N LEU A 101 7.87 -23.96 5.20
CA LEU A 101 7.47 -23.87 6.60
C LEU A 101 6.14 -24.59 6.88
N ALA A 102 5.13 -24.39 6.03
CA ALA A 102 3.84 -25.04 6.15
C ALA A 102 3.96 -26.57 6.05
N LEU A 103 4.75 -27.07 5.09
CA LEU A 103 5.01 -28.49 4.92
C LEU A 103 5.76 -29.09 6.11
N ALA A 104 6.82 -28.42 6.59
CA ALA A 104 7.64 -28.92 7.69
C ALA A 104 6.89 -28.93 9.03
N SER A 105 6.00 -27.97 9.26
CA SER A 105 5.24 -27.84 10.50
C SER A 105 3.86 -28.51 10.47
N GLY A 106 3.40 -28.92 9.30
CA GLY A 106 2.03 -29.44 9.11
C GLY A 106 0.93 -28.38 9.31
N LYS A 107 1.28 -27.09 9.22
CA LYS A 107 0.32 -25.99 9.40
C LYS A 107 -0.33 -25.58 8.07
N PRO A 108 -1.57 -25.09 8.11
CA PRO A 108 -2.23 -24.58 6.89
C PRO A 108 -1.47 -23.39 6.31
N LEU A 109 -1.47 -23.32 4.97
CA LEU A 109 -0.94 -22.21 4.20
C LEU A 109 -2.09 -21.27 3.82
N ILE A 110 -1.88 -19.97 3.96
CA ILE A 110 -2.87 -18.94 3.61
C ILE A 110 -2.26 -18.02 2.55
N ALA A 111 -2.92 -17.95 1.39
CA ALA A 111 -2.58 -17.01 0.33
C ALA A 111 -3.28 -15.68 0.56
N VAL A 112 -2.53 -14.58 0.54
CA VAL A 112 -3.05 -13.25 0.81
C VAL A 112 -2.75 -12.32 -0.35
N ASN A 113 -3.77 -11.60 -0.80
CA ASN A 113 -3.61 -10.50 -1.76
C ASN A 113 -2.92 -9.32 -1.06
N HIS A 114 -1.88 -8.78 -1.69
CA HIS A 114 -1.09 -7.66 -1.17
C HIS A 114 -1.94 -6.41 -0.88
N MET A 115 -2.89 -6.09 -1.77
CA MET A 115 -3.76 -4.91 -1.63
C MET A 115 -4.77 -5.11 -0.49
N ALA A 116 -5.29 -6.33 -0.30
CA ALA A 116 -6.07 -6.69 0.87
C ALA A 116 -5.24 -6.46 2.15
N GLY A 117 -3.96 -6.85 2.15
CA GLY A 117 -3.04 -6.56 3.25
C GLY A 117 -3.03 -5.08 3.62
N HIS A 118 -2.88 -4.18 2.66
CA HIS A 118 -2.90 -2.73 2.92
C HIS A 118 -4.21 -2.26 3.56
N ILE A 119 -5.37 -2.77 3.13
CA ILE A 119 -6.66 -2.43 3.74
C ILE A 119 -6.71 -2.93 5.19
N TYR A 120 -6.34 -4.20 5.42
CA TYR A 120 -6.34 -4.82 6.74
C TYR A 120 -5.24 -4.31 7.69
N ALA A 121 -4.25 -3.53 7.21
CA ALA A 121 -3.34 -2.80 8.10
C ALA A 121 -4.10 -1.90 9.09
N ASN A 122 -5.29 -1.42 8.72
CA ASN A 122 -6.15 -0.64 9.60
C ASN A 122 -6.77 -1.47 10.74
N GLN A 123 -6.98 -2.78 10.55
CA GLN A 123 -7.41 -3.73 11.60
C GLN A 123 -6.42 -3.81 12.78
N LEU A 124 -5.14 -3.51 12.52
CA LEU A 124 -4.10 -3.45 13.56
C LEU A 124 -4.18 -2.18 14.42
N VAL A 125 -5.01 -1.22 14.03
CA VAL A 125 -5.25 0.05 14.75
C VAL A 125 -6.56 -0.01 15.50
N GLU A 126 -7.62 -0.37 14.80
CA GLU A 126 -8.97 -0.52 15.34
C GLU A 126 -9.76 -1.55 14.51
N PRO A 127 -10.77 -2.21 15.10
CA PRO A 127 -11.57 -3.19 14.38
C PRO A 127 -12.25 -2.59 13.15
N LEU A 128 -12.19 -3.29 12.01
CA LEU A 128 -12.89 -2.88 10.81
C LEU A 128 -14.40 -3.03 10.96
N GLN A 129 -15.14 -2.08 10.42
CA GLN A 129 -16.61 -2.02 10.47
C GLN A 129 -17.18 -1.99 9.04
N PHE A 130 -18.02 -2.95 8.71
CA PHE A 130 -18.62 -3.10 7.40
C PHE A 130 -20.07 -2.60 7.36
N PRO A 131 -20.58 -2.06 6.21
CA PRO A 131 -19.84 -1.79 4.98
C PRO A 131 -18.69 -0.79 5.16
N LEU A 132 -17.58 -0.99 4.43
CA LEU A 132 -16.37 -0.20 4.51
C LEU A 132 -15.99 0.33 3.13
N MET A 133 -15.45 1.53 3.06
CA MET A 133 -14.77 2.08 1.89
C MET A 133 -13.27 2.19 2.18
N ALA A 134 -12.43 1.74 1.26
CA ALA A 134 -11.00 1.95 1.33
C ALA A 134 -10.52 2.78 0.13
N LEU A 135 -9.67 3.77 0.38
CA LEU A 135 -8.83 4.36 -0.64
C LEU A 135 -7.42 3.78 -0.49
N VAL A 136 -7.04 2.93 -1.43
CA VAL A 136 -5.72 2.30 -1.46
C VAL A 136 -4.84 3.04 -2.42
N VAL A 137 -3.78 3.69 -1.92
CA VAL A 137 -2.86 4.51 -2.72
C VAL A 137 -1.42 4.09 -2.45
N SER A 138 -0.77 3.50 -3.44
CA SER A 138 0.59 2.99 -3.35
C SER A 138 1.46 3.43 -4.53
N GLY A 139 2.66 2.88 -4.63
CA GLY A 139 3.54 3.08 -5.80
C GLY A 139 2.98 2.52 -7.09
N GLY A 140 2.21 1.43 -7.03
CA GLY A 140 1.66 0.74 -8.21
C GLY A 140 0.15 0.81 -8.35
N HIS A 141 -0.59 1.18 -7.30
CA HIS A 141 -2.05 1.15 -7.31
C HIS A 141 -2.67 2.44 -6.79
N THR A 142 -3.82 2.78 -7.33
CA THR A 142 -4.70 3.84 -6.82
C THR A 142 -6.13 3.38 -7.06
N GLU A 143 -6.79 2.93 -6.00
CA GLU A 143 -8.07 2.23 -6.06
C GLU A 143 -9.02 2.70 -4.97
N LEU A 144 -10.29 2.83 -5.32
CA LEU A 144 -11.41 2.91 -4.39
C LEU A 144 -12.07 1.55 -4.32
N VAL A 145 -12.06 0.97 -3.12
CA VAL A 145 -12.58 -0.38 -2.86
C VAL A 145 -13.74 -0.29 -1.88
N TYR A 146 -14.88 -0.82 -2.28
CA TYR A 146 -16.03 -0.99 -1.41
C TYR A 146 -16.07 -2.41 -0.88
N MET A 147 -16.20 -2.56 0.43
CA MET A 147 -16.31 -3.86 1.11
C MET A 147 -17.66 -3.91 1.83
N PRO A 148 -18.67 -4.60 1.24
CA PRO A 148 -19.97 -4.76 1.92
C PRO A 148 -19.87 -5.61 3.18
N GLU A 149 -19.00 -6.63 3.17
CA GLU A 149 -18.74 -7.55 4.27
C GLU A 149 -17.24 -7.86 4.38
N ASP A 150 -16.84 -8.50 5.48
CA ASP A 150 -15.44 -8.89 5.72
C ASP A 150 -14.97 -9.94 4.70
N GLY A 151 -13.90 -9.62 3.97
CA GLY A 151 -13.34 -10.48 2.92
C GLY A 151 -14.00 -10.32 1.54
N GLU A 152 -15.01 -9.46 1.38
CA GLU A 152 -15.64 -9.18 0.08
C GLU A 152 -15.14 -7.83 -0.46
N PHE A 153 -14.53 -7.83 -1.65
CA PHE A 153 -13.93 -6.65 -2.26
C PHE A 153 -14.61 -6.31 -3.59
N GLN A 154 -14.93 -5.03 -3.77
CA GLN A 154 -15.49 -4.49 -5.00
C GLN A 154 -14.70 -3.24 -5.39
N ILE A 155 -13.86 -3.31 -6.41
CA ILE A 155 -13.18 -2.14 -6.96
C ILE A 155 -14.22 -1.30 -7.67
N ILE A 156 -14.50 -0.09 -7.17
CA ILE A 156 -15.48 0.83 -7.74
C ILE A 156 -14.84 1.94 -8.57
N GLY A 157 -13.53 2.11 -8.47
CA GLY A 157 -12.73 3.04 -9.26
C GLY A 157 -11.25 2.73 -9.10
N GLU A 158 -10.50 2.89 -10.17
CA GLU A 158 -9.07 2.62 -10.22
C GLU A 158 -8.34 3.60 -11.14
N THR A 159 -7.02 3.65 -11.05
CA THR A 159 -6.25 4.46 -11.99
C THR A 159 -6.22 3.82 -13.38
N ARG A 160 -6.46 4.64 -14.41
CA ARG A 160 -6.40 4.21 -15.82
C ARG A 160 -5.00 4.30 -16.44
N ASP A 161 -4.03 4.83 -15.68
CA ASP A 161 -2.66 5.05 -16.13
C ASP A 161 -1.67 5.01 -14.96
N ASP A 162 -0.85 6.05 -14.74
CA ASP A 162 0.09 6.10 -13.63
C ASP A 162 -0.65 6.04 -12.28
N ALA A 163 -0.15 5.26 -11.33
CA ALA A 163 -0.59 5.36 -9.95
C ALA A 163 -0.11 6.67 -9.31
N ALA A 164 -0.79 7.14 -8.28
CA ALA A 164 -0.42 8.39 -7.61
C ALA A 164 1.02 8.34 -7.07
N GLY A 165 1.42 7.26 -6.40
CA GLY A 165 2.79 7.11 -5.88
C GLY A 165 3.85 7.09 -6.99
N GLU A 166 3.58 6.43 -8.10
CA GLU A 166 4.44 6.45 -9.29
C GLU A 166 4.58 7.86 -9.86
N ALA A 167 3.48 8.63 -9.89
CA ALA A 167 3.51 10.03 -10.32
C ALA A 167 4.39 10.88 -9.39
N TYR A 168 4.31 10.70 -8.06
CA TYR A 168 5.22 11.35 -7.10
C TYR A 168 6.68 11.03 -7.37
N ASP A 169 7.03 9.78 -7.61
CA ASP A 169 8.42 9.36 -7.88
C ASP A 169 8.94 9.91 -9.21
N LYS A 170 8.11 9.93 -10.24
CA LYS A 170 8.46 10.49 -11.56
C LYS A 170 8.71 11.99 -11.49
N ILE A 171 7.87 12.75 -10.77
CA ILE A 171 8.06 14.20 -10.59
C ILE A 171 9.22 14.48 -9.63
N GLY A 172 9.38 13.70 -8.57
CA GLY A 172 10.54 13.77 -7.68
C GLY A 172 11.86 13.67 -8.45
N ARG A 173 11.94 12.75 -9.41
CA ARG A 173 13.12 12.60 -10.29
C ARG A 173 13.39 13.85 -11.14
N ILE A 174 12.34 14.53 -11.62
CA ILE A 174 12.49 15.81 -12.39
C ILE A 174 13.07 16.91 -11.50
N LEU A 175 12.72 16.90 -10.22
CA LEU A 175 13.26 17.81 -9.20
C LEU A 175 14.61 17.35 -8.62
N ASN A 176 15.21 16.28 -9.17
CA ASN A 176 16.44 15.65 -8.67
C ASN A 176 16.36 15.19 -7.21
N LEU A 177 15.18 14.79 -6.75
CA LEU A 177 15.00 14.20 -5.43
C LEU A 177 15.43 12.73 -5.43
N PRO A 178 15.91 12.20 -4.30
CA PRO A 178 16.29 10.79 -4.19
C PRO A 178 15.06 9.89 -4.28
N TYR A 179 15.25 8.66 -4.76
CA TYR A 179 14.23 7.61 -4.72
C TYR A 179 14.15 6.95 -3.31
N PRO A 180 12.94 6.64 -2.77
CA PRO A 180 11.62 7.03 -3.29
C PRO A 180 11.35 8.53 -3.08
N GLY A 181 10.75 9.16 -4.09
CA GLY A 181 10.54 10.61 -4.14
C GLY A 181 9.40 11.10 -3.26
N GLY A 182 8.40 10.24 -2.99
CA GLY A 182 7.13 10.64 -2.37
C GLY A 182 7.26 11.43 -1.07
N LYS A 183 8.07 10.93 -0.12
CA LYS A 183 8.31 11.62 1.16
C LYS A 183 8.96 12.99 0.97
N LYS A 184 9.97 13.08 0.10
CA LYS A 184 10.67 14.35 -0.17
C LYS A 184 9.80 15.34 -0.92
N MET A 185 8.95 14.87 -1.81
CA MET A 185 7.95 15.69 -2.48
C MET A 185 6.95 16.27 -1.47
N ASP A 186 6.46 15.47 -0.52
CA ASP A 186 5.54 15.95 0.52
C ASP A 186 6.22 16.98 1.45
N GLU A 187 7.46 16.72 1.89
CA GLU A 187 8.25 17.68 2.67
C GLU A 187 8.43 19.01 1.92
N LEU A 188 8.75 18.95 0.62
CA LEU A 188 8.97 20.11 -0.23
C LEU A 188 7.67 20.89 -0.46
N ALA A 189 6.57 20.19 -0.71
CA ALA A 189 5.25 20.77 -0.93
C ALA A 189 4.75 21.59 0.27
N HIS A 190 5.14 21.22 1.49
CA HIS A 190 4.79 21.97 2.70
C HIS A 190 5.57 23.30 2.85
N LEU A 191 6.63 23.52 2.08
CA LEU A 191 7.41 24.75 2.09
C LEU A 191 6.98 25.72 0.99
N GLY A 192 6.21 25.25 -0.02
CA GLY A 192 5.77 26.02 -1.17
C GLY A 192 4.31 26.41 -1.11
N GLN A 193 3.87 27.05 -2.18
CA GLN A 193 2.49 27.46 -2.42
C GLN A 193 1.97 26.90 -3.74
N ASP A 194 0.67 26.62 -3.81
CA ASP A 194 0.00 26.20 -5.06
C ASP A 194 -0.13 27.40 -6.01
N THR A 195 0.88 27.60 -6.84
CA THR A 195 0.97 28.73 -7.77
C THR A 195 0.94 28.33 -9.24
N TYR A 196 1.10 27.01 -9.54
CA TYR A 196 1.03 26.47 -10.89
C TYR A 196 -0.34 25.83 -11.11
N ASP A 197 -1.04 26.28 -12.15
CA ASP A 197 -2.36 25.74 -12.55
C ASP A 197 -2.17 24.39 -13.27
N PHE A 198 -2.04 23.31 -12.49
CA PHE A 198 -1.96 21.96 -13.02
C PHE A 198 -3.35 21.29 -13.15
N PRO A 199 -3.53 20.36 -14.09
CA PRO A 199 -4.81 19.72 -14.30
C PRO A 199 -5.22 18.81 -13.15
N ARG A 200 -6.53 18.77 -12.86
CA ARG A 200 -7.21 17.81 -11.98
C ARG A 200 -7.98 16.84 -12.87
N ALA A 201 -7.25 15.85 -13.41
CA ALA A 201 -7.82 14.94 -14.40
C ALA A 201 -9.03 14.17 -13.84
N MET A 202 -10.07 14.04 -14.65
CA MET A 202 -11.30 13.28 -14.37
C MET A 202 -12.07 13.70 -13.11
N ILE A 203 -11.73 14.83 -12.45
CA ILE A 203 -12.34 15.21 -11.16
C ILE A 203 -13.86 15.41 -11.25
N HIS A 204 -14.39 15.80 -12.41
CA HIS A 204 -15.82 16.07 -12.64
C HIS A 204 -16.54 14.97 -13.44
N GLU A 205 -15.84 13.89 -13.82
CA GLU A 205 -16.43 12.80 -14.58
C GLU A 205 -17.27 11.89 -13.68
N ASP A 206 -18.37 11.32 -14.21
CA ASP A 206 -19.36 10.53 -13.47
C ASP A 206 -18.92 9.07 -13.20
N HIS A 207 -17.65 8.89 -12.90
CA HIS A 207 -17.07 7.62 -12.43
C HIS A 207 -16.02 7.91 -11.35
N PHE A 208 -15.53 6.86 -10.68
CA PHE A 208 -14.58 7.00 -9.58
C PHE A 208 -13.12 6.74 -9.99
N ASP A 209 -12.85 6.48 -11.28
CA ASP A 209 -11.49 6.24 -11.76
C ASP A 209 -10.60 7.47 -11.69
N PHE A 210 -9.31 7.23 -11.69
CA PHE A 210 -8.25 8.23 -11.59
C PHE A 210 -7.39 8.25 -12.85
N SER A 211 -6.65 9.35 -13.04
CA SER A 211 -5.58 9.47 -14.05
C SER A 211 -4.57 10.50 -13.59
N PHE A 212 -3.28 10.16 -13.66
CA PHE A 212 -2.18 11.05 -13.26
C PHE A 212 -1.13 11.24 -14.38
N SER A 213 -1.21 10.54 -15.50
CA SER A 213 -0.24 10.67 -16.59
C SER A 213 -0.31 12.05 -17.27
N GLY A 214 -1.53 12.63 -17.39
CA GLY A 214 -1.72 13.98 -17.89
C GLY A 214 -1.12 15.04 -16.98
N LEU A 215 -1.27 14.90 -15.67
CA LEU A 215 -0.66 15.77 -14.67
C LEU A 215 0.87 15.72 -14.76
N LYS A 216 1.46 14.53 -14.84
CA LYS A 216 2.90 14.35 -15.04
C LYS A 216 3.38 15.10 -16.29
N SER A 217 2.69 14.93 -17.41
CA SER A 217 3.04 15.59 -18.66
C SER A 217 2.95 17.13 -18.56
N ALA A 218 1.96 17.65 -17.85
CA ALA A 218 1.82 19.08 -17.60
C ALA A 218 3.00 19.65 -16.79
N VAL A 219 3.43 18.95 -15.75
CA VAL A 219 4.61 19.34 -14.93
C VAL A 219 5.88 19.33 -15.78
N ILE A 220 6.12 18.26 -16.56
CA ILE A 220 7.28 18.15 -17.45
C ILE A 220 7.31 19.32 -18.44
N ASN A 221 6.19 19.60 -19.08
CA ASN A 221 6.07 20.69 -20.04
C ASN A 221 6.31 22.06 -19.39
N ARG A 222 5.79 22.29 -18.17
CA ARG A 222 6.03 23.55 -17.44
C ARG A 222 7.51 23.76 -17.14
N VAL A 223 8.21 22.72 -16.66
CA VAL A 223 9.66 22.79 -16.36
C VAL A 223 10.47 23.02 -17.65
N HIS A 224 10.13 22.30 -18.72
CA HIS A 224 10.81 22.46 -20.01
C HIS A 224 10.61 23.87 -20.60
N ASN A 225 9.37 24.37 -20.58
CA ASN A 225 9.05 25.71 -21.10
C ASN A 225 9.74 26.81 -20.28
N ALA A 226 9.79 26.69 -18.95
CA ALA A 226 10.51 27.63 -18.10
C ALA A 226 12.00 27.67 -18.46
N LYS A 227 12.62 26.50 -18.62
CA LYS A 227 14.03 26.39 -19.02
C LYS A 227 14.32 27.07 -20.37
N GLN A 228 13.42 26.89 -21.35
CA GLN A 228 13.57 27.53 -22.66
C GLN A 228 13.44 29.05 -22.60
N LYS A 229 12.57 29.58 -21.73
CA LYS A 229 12.33 31.00 -21.55
C LYS A 229 13.31 31.68 -20.58
N GLY A 230 14.18 30.92 -19.91
CA GLY A 230 15.05 31.41 -18.85
C GLY A 230 14.28 31.82 -17.59
N GLU A 231 13.06 31.28 -17.39
CA GLU A 231 12.27 31.47 -16.17
C GLU A 231 12.77 30.51 -15.09
N GLU A 232 12.81 30.98 -13.86
CA GLU A 232 13.15 30.14 -12.70
C GLU A 232 11.92 29.33 -12.25
N ILE A 233 12.11 28.05 -11.97
CA ILE A 233 11.11 27.21 -11.32
C ILE A 233 11.47 27.17 -9.84
N ILE A 234 10.49 27.48 -9.00
CA ILE A 234 10.58 27.31 -7.54
C ILE A 234 10.17 25.87 -7.21
N PRO A 235 11.11 25.00 -6.81
CA PRO A 235 10.82 23.57 -6.61
C PRO A 235 9.75 23.32 -5.55
N GLU A 236 9.70 24.13 -4.50
CA GLU A 236 8.72 24.06 -3.43
C GLU A 236 7.30 24.33 -3.95
N ASP A 237 7.14 25.37 -4.76
CA ASP A 237 5.84 25.73 -5.33
C ASP A 237 5.39 24.70 -6.38
N LEU A 238 6.33 24.15 -7.16
CA LEU A 238 6.02 23.08 -8.10
C LEU A 238 5.53 21.83 -7.38
N ALA A 239 6.22 21.45 -6.29
CA ALA A 239 5.82 20.32 -5.46
C ALA A 239 4.47 20.56 -4.79
N ALA A 240 4.23 21.77 -4.27
CA ALA A 240 2.95 22.15 -3.65
C ALA A 240 1.79 22.07 -4.65
N SER A 241 1.97 22.62 -5.86
CA SER A 241 0.94 22.61 -6.89
C SER A 241 0.67 21.22 -7.46
N PHE A 242 1.71 20.40 -7.62
CA PHE A 242 1.57 19.00 -8.01
C PHE A 242 0.79 18.23 -6.93
N GLN A 243 1.19 18.35 -5.66
CA GLN A 243 0.53 17.68 -4.56
C GLN A 243 -0.93 18.12 -4.41
N ALA A 244 -1.22 19.41 -4.53
CA ALA A 244 -2.59 19.93 -4.50
C ALA A 244 -3.45 19.25 -5.56
N SER A 245 -2.95 19.13 -6.81
CA SER A 245 -3.68 18.48 -7.91
C SER A 245 -3.97 17.00 -7.62
N VAL A 246 -3.00 16.24 -7.09
CA VAL A 246 -3.21 14.83 -6.73
C VAL A 246 -4.21 14.71 -5.57
N VAL A 247 -4.00 15.47 -4.50
CA VAL A 247 -4.81 15.38 -3.29
C VAL A 247 -6.26 15.78 -3.55
N GLU A 248 -6.51 16.86 -4.30
CA GLU A 248 -7.86 17.30 -4.64
C GLU A 248 -8.65 16.22 -5.40
N VAL A 249 -8.02 15.55 -6.38
CA VAL A 249 -8.65 14.46 -7.13
C VAL A 249 -8.97 13.27 -6.22
N LEU A 250 -8.01 12.86 -5.38
CA LEU A 250 -8.22 11.74 -4.46
C LEU A 250 -9.34 12.03 -3.46
N VAL A 251 -9.34 13.23 -2.88
CA VAL A 251 -10.35 13.64 -1.88
C VAL A 251 -11.74 13.74 -2.50
N GLU A 252 -11.88 14.40 -3.64
CA GLU A 252 -13.20 14.61 -4.28
C GLU A 252 -13.80 13.29 -4.79
N LYS A 253 -13.00 12.41 -5.41
CA LYS A 253 -13.47 11.09 -5.84
C LYS A 253 -13.88 10.22 -4.65
N THR A 254 -13.12 10.25 -3.56
CA THR A 254 -13.47 9.55 -2.30
C THR A 254 -14.76 10.10 -1.71
N ARG A 255 -14.91 11.44 -1.62
CA ARG A 255 -16.11 12.08 -1.12
C ARG A 255 -17.35 11.61 -1.87
N ARG A 256 -17.30 11.63 -3.21
CA ARG A 256 -18.40 11.17 -4.06
C ARG A 256 -18.66 9.67 -3.93
N ALA A 257 -17.63 8.85 -3.73
CA ALA A 257 -17.78 7.42 -3.51
C ALA A 257 -18.51 7.13 -2.19
N ILE A 258 -18.14 7.81 -1.10
CA ILE A 258 -18.83 7.67 0.21
C ILE A 258 -20.27 8.15 0.11
N GLU A 259 -20.57 9.17 -0.69
CA GLU A 259 -21.92 9.66 -0.92
C GLU A 259 -22.80 8.65 -1.69
N ALA A 260 -22.19 7.94 -2.65
CA ALA A 260 -22.86 6.93 -3.47
C ALA A 260 -23.03 5.56 -2.78
N TYR A 261 -22.09 5.20 -1.90
CA TYR A 261 -22.05 3.92 -1.19
C TYR A 261 -22.09 4.17 0.33
N PRO A 262 -23.23 3.96 1.00
CA PRO A 262 -23.30 4.11 2.45
C PRO A 262 -22.34 3.18 3.18
N VAL A 263 -21.47 3.73 4.01
CA VAL A 263 -20.46 3.00 4.76
C VAL A 263 -20.48 3.35 6.24
N LYS A 264 -20.01 2.43 7.08
CA LYS A 264 -19.79 2.67 8.51
C LYS A 264 -18.39 3.20 8.78
N GLN A 265 -17.43 2.79 7.94
CA GLN A 265 -16.03 3.17 8.08
C GLN A 265 -15.42 3.50 6.71
N PHE A 266 -14.55 4.49 6.71
CA PHE A 266 -13.61 4.78 5.63
C PHE A 266 -12.19 4.57 6.11
N VAL A 267 -11.35 3.91 5.31
CA VAL A 267 -9.93 3.69 5.61
C VAL A 267 -9.03 4.21 4.50
N LEU A 268 -7.93 4.84 4.89
CA LEU A 268 -6.85 5.19 3.97
C LEU A 268 -5.77 4.11 4.09
N ALA A 269 -5.26 3.62 2.96
CA ALA A 269 -4.34 2.49 2.91
C ALA A 269 -3.24 2.67 1.85
N GLY A 270 -2.15 1.91 1.96
CA GLY A 270 -1.02 1.94 1.03
C GLY A 270 0.06 2.96 1.40
N GLY A 271 1.20 2.89 0.71
CA GLY A 271 2.39 3.69 1.02
C GLY A 271 2.17 5.20 0.94
N VAL A 272 1.32 5.68 0.01
CA VAL A 272 0.98 7.10 -0.12
C VAL A 272 0.06 7.58 1.01
N ALA A 273 -0.57 6.68 1.77
CA ALA A 273 -1.25 7.03 3.01
C ALA A 273 -0.31 7.67 4.06
N ALA A 274 0.98 7.58 3.89
CA ALA A 274 1.98 8.29 4.70
C ALA A 274 2.11 9.78 4.35
N ASN A 275 1.61 10.22 3.17
CA ASN A 275 1.67 11.62 2.73
C ASN A 275 0.86 12.52 3.67
N LYS A 276 1.52 13.52 4.24
CA LYS A 276 0.92 14.41 5.25
C LYS A 276 -0.17 15.31 4.65
N GLY A 277 0.04 15.79 3.41
CA GLY A 277 -0.95 16.59 2.69
C GLY A 277 -2.25 15.82 2.47
N LEU A 278 -2.14 14.57 2.00
CA LEU A 278 -3.29 13.69 1.80
C LEU A 278 -4.02 13.39 3.12
N ARG A 279 -3.29 13.01 4.17
CA ARG A 279 -3.88 12.77 5.50
C ARG A 279 -4.66 13.97 6.00
N THR A 280 -4.06 15.15 5.93
CA THR A 280 -4.69 16.38 6.42
C THR A 280 -5.97 16.71 5.64
N ALA A 281 -5.91 16.64 4.31
CA ALA A 281 -7.05 16.93 3.46
C ALA A 281 -8.19 15.91 3.65
N MET A 282 -7.84 14.62 3.76
CA MET A 282 -8.82 13.55 3.95
C MET A 282 -9.47 13.65 5.34
N THR A 283 -8.69 13.90 6.39
CA THR A 283 -9.22 14.12 7.75
C THR A 283 -10.22 15.27 7.76
N LYS A 284 -9.84 16.40 7.16
CA LYS A 284 -10.72 17.58 7.07
C LYS A 284 -12.03 17.25 6.35
N MET A 285 -11.96 16.58 5.21
CA MET A 285 -13.12 16.18 4.42
C MET A 285 -14.06 15.27 5.23
N MET A 286 -13.49 14.29 5.96
CA MET A 286 -14.29 13.38 6.79
C MET A 286 -14.96 14.10 7.97
N GLU A 287 -14.23 14.96 8.67
CA GLU A 287 -14.78 15.74 9.79
C GLU A 287 -15.89 16.71 9.36
N GLU A 288 -15.72 17.35 8.20
CA GLU A 288 -16.67 18.34 7.69
C GLU A 288 -17.93 17.72 7.09
N HIS A 289 -17.80 16.58 6.38
CA HIS A 289 -18.92 16.02 5.60
C HIS A 289 -19.48 14.71 6.17
N TYR A 290 -18.67 13.91 6.86
CA TYR A 290 -19.04 12.57 7.30
C TYR A 290 -18.68 12.27 8.77
N PRO A 291 -19.06 13.15 9.74
CA PRO A 291 -18.65 12.99 11.14
C PRO A 291 -19.20 11.72 11.81
N ALA A 292 -20.19 11.07 11.20
CA ALA A 292 -20.76 9.82 11.71
C ALA A 292 -20.08 8.56 11.15
N VAL A 293 -19.20 8.70 10.15
CA VAL A 293 -18.43 7.59 9.56
C VAL A 293 -17.09 7.51 10.28
N THR A 294 -16.75 6.32 10.79
CA THR A 294 -15.42 6.10 11.40
C THR A 294 -14.35 6.28 10.33
N PHE A 295 -13.32 7.06 10.63
CA PHE A 295 -12.20 7.26 9.72
C PHE A 295 -10.91 6.74 10.34
N SER A 296 -10.26 5.79 9.67
CA SER A 296 -8.99 5.18 10.13
C SER A 296 -7.87 5.42 9.15
N ILE A 297 -6.71 5.77 9.68
CA ILE A 297 -5.46 5.88 8.94
C ILE A 297 -4.38 5.11 9.72
N PRO A 298 -3.64 4.18 9.09
CA PRO A 298 -2.61 3.45 9.80
C PRO A 298 -1.45 4.38 10.20
N PRO A 299 -0.74 4.08 11.30
CA PRO A 299 0.48 4.79 11.64
C PRO A 299 1.51 4.63 10.53
N LEU A 300 2.47 5.57 10.44
CA LEU A 300 3.46 5.60 9.36
C LEU A 300 4.22 4.28 9.19
N SER A 301 4.45 3.56 10.28
CA SER A 301 5.13 2.26 10.28
C SER A 301 4.34 1.12 9.63
N LEU A 302 3.04 1.30 9.40
CA LEU A 302 2.16 0.31 8.78
C LEU A 302 1.63 0.76 7.41
N CYS A 303 2.03 1.93 6.91
CA CYS A 303 1.63 2.40 5.58
C CYS A 303 2.39 1.69 4.45
N GLY A 304 3.70 1.45 4.62
CA GLY A 304 4.53 0.72 3.65
C GLY A 304 4.35 -0.78 3.73
N ASP A 305 5.00 -1.50 2.81
CA ASP A 305 4.93 -2.96 2.72
C ASP A 305 5.52 -3.60 3.98
N ASN A 306 4.74 -4.46 4.61
CA ASN A 306 5.14 -5.16 5.82
C ASN A 306 4.29 -6.43 6.03
N ALA A 307 4.84 -7.41 6.74
CA ALA A 307 4.15 -8.67 6.93
C ALA A 307 3.02 -8.62 7.98
N ALA A 308 2.99 -7.60 8.85
CA ALA A 308 1.90 -7.49 9.83
C ALA A 308 0.55 -7.26 9.14
N MET A 309 0.51 -6.47 8.07
CA MET A 309 -0.69 -6.26 7.25
C MET A 309 -1.19 -7.56 6.60
N ILE A 310 -0.26 -8.42 6.18
CA ILE A 310 -0.57 -9.74 5.59
C ILE A 310 -1.13 -10.67 6.65
N GLY A 311 -0.57 -10.67 7.85
CA GLY A 311 -1.08 -11.46 8.98
C GLY A 311 -2.47 -11.02 9.44
N ALA A 312 -2.77 -9.72 9.38
CA ALA A 312 -4.10 -9.20 9.68
C ALA A 312 -5.15 -9.69 8.66
N ALA A 313 -4.86 -9.57 7.36
CA ALA A 313 -5.73 -10.07 6.30
C ALA A 313 -5.90 -11.60 6.34
N ALA A 314 -4.82 -12.32 6.64
CA ALA A 314 -4.84 -13.78 6.75
C ALA A 314 -5.77 -14.30 7.86
N TYR A 315 -6.00 -13.51 8.90
CA TYR A 315 -6.86 -13.95 10.01
C TYR A 315 -8.31 -14.18 9.59
N THR A 316 -8.86 -13.30 8.74
CA THR A 316 -10.20 -13.49 8.17
C THR A 316 -10.29 -14.80 7.39
N LYS A 317 -9.32 -15.06 6.51
CA LYS A 317 -9.23 -16.32 5.74
C LYS A 317 -9.06 -17.54 6.65
N TYR A 318 -8.25 -17.42 7.71
CA TYR A 318 -8.11 -18.49 8.72
C TYR A 318 -9.43 -18.83 9.40
N MET A 319 -10.21 -17.83 9.80
CA MET A 319 -11.53 -18.04 10.43
C MET A 319 -12.54 -18.67 9.47
N GLN A 320 -12.44 -18.37 8.18
CA GLN A 320 -13.25 -18.96 7.11
C GLN A 320 -12.74 -20.33 6.67
N LYS A 321 -11.55 -20.77 7.13
CA LYS A 321 -10.85 -21.99 6.71
C LYS A 321 -10.49 -21.98 5.22
N ASP A 322 -10.26 -20.81 4.68
CA ASP A 322 -9.80 -20.61 3.32
C ASP A 322 -8.27 -20.82 3.26
N PHE A 323 -7.85 -22.04 2.97
CA PHE A 323 -6.45 -22.46 2.96
C PHE A 323 -5.99 -22.79 1.56
N ALA A 324 -4.81 -22.32 1.21
CA ALA A 324 -4.18 -22.61 -0.07
C ALA A 324 -3.56 -24.01 -0.10
N ASN A 325 -3.51 -24.58 -1.28
CA ASN A 325 -2.81 -25.83 -1.56
C ASN A 325 -1.30 -25.61 -1.79
N MET A 326 -0.53 -26.70 -1.82
CA MET A 326 0.92 -26.65 -2.08
C MET A 326 1.29 -26.34 -3.55
N ASP A 327 0.33 -26.27 -4.46
CA ASP A 327 0.49 -25.81 -5.84
C ASP A 327 0.37 -24.27 -5.97
N LEU A 328 0.09 -23.56 -4.88
CA LEU A 328 0.06 -22.08 -4.85
C LEU A 328 1.24 -21.50 -5.64
N ASN A 329 0.96 -20.55 -6.51
CA ASN A 329 1.97 -19.88 -7.32
C ASN A 329 1.81 -18.36 -7.28
N ALA A 330 2.82 -17.63 -7.72
CA ALA A 330 2.78 -16.19 -7.82
C ALA A 330 1.83 -15.73 -8.94
N ILE A 331 1.00 -14.74 -8.66
CA ILE A 331 0.14 -14.07 -9.65
C ILE A 331 0.50 -12.57 -9.65
N PRO A 332 1.46 -12.15 -10.50
CA PRO A 332 1.97 -10.77 -10.49
C PRO A 332 0.92 -9.69 -10.74
N GLY A 333 -0.10 -10.00 -11.53
CA GLY A 333 -1.20 -9.11 -11.86
C GLY A 333 -2.52 -9.49 -11.18
N LEU A 334 -2.45 -10.05 -9.97
CA LEU A 334 -3.66 -10.43 -9.22
C LEU A 334 -4.47 -9.18 -8.87
N GLU A 335 -5.71 -9.15 -9.32
CA GLU A 335 -6.65 -8.10 -8.95
C GLU A 335 -7.29 -8.40 -7.58
N LEU A 336 -7.69 -7.37 -6.88
CA LEU A 336 -8.40 -7.51 -5.61
C LEU A 336 -9.83 -7.99 -5.88
N GLY A 337 -10.21 -9.10 -5.28
CA GLY A 337 -11.53 -9.73 -5.51
C GLY A 337 -11.53 -10.89 -6.51
N ASP A 338 -10.41 -11.16 -7.18
CA ASP A 338 -10.23 -12.31 -8.09
C ASP A 338 -9.69 -13.56 -7.37
N GLU A 339 -9.88 -13.67 -6.07
CA GLU A 339 -9.34 -14.74 -5.21
C GLU A 339 -10.15 -16.04 -5.28
#